data_cc77bccaebfd22706631ce27fa5307ae
#
_entry.id   cc77bccaebfd22706631ce27fa5307ae
#
_cell.length_a   1.000
_cell.length_b   1.000
_cell.length_c   1.000
_cell.angle_alpha   90.00
_cell.angle_beta   90.00
_cell.angle_gamma   90.00
#
_symmetry.space_group_name_H-M   'P 1'
#
loop_
_entity.id
_entity.type
_entity.pdbx_description
1 polymer ?
#
loop_
_entity_poly.entity_id
_entity_poly.type
_entity_poly.pdbx_seq_one_letter_code
_entity_poly.pdbx_strand_id
1 'polypeptide(L)'
;MKQELLQSSNFEIKNLSLYTSDGNKIDLRALALEIDIFEDIFSPCMTCTIRISDGNDLISIFKFHGNEYLELEIDKPTLDDPIKKVFRLYKISDRDFATQFQNYTLHFCSEELILSPQISISKSYRGLKVSDMIQDILNSKLKVHKDKINRLQRTQKAFDIIVPKMNPLEAIMWLTTKAYSKNESLFLFFENRDGFNFVSYENLIKEQPYTKFSKDFKVDDDVFKNMESFNYLKILEEFDVMKASRYGSFSSSIAKLNLITRKMEISPFNAVRFKDKGVLNKEVTMNNFKNRLDKSFYNSYDNMLKYSVTTDGDGTRNQMLPEEWLSQTASKLGQIHLFKMVGTVPGDVLLRAGQVVEVEIPEMVPKDKGVNFNETRSGRYLVSSVHHRIENEIFVTVLELISDSINEEMPSPKNNLEKLRELAKL
;
A
#
# COMPACT_ATOMS: atom_id res chain seq x y z
N MET A 1 -11.34 30.68 -17.35
CA MET A 1 -11.18 29.80 -18.51
C MET A 1 -10.31 28.62 -18.07
N LYS A 2 -10.86 27.40 -18.03
CA LYS A 2 -10.02 26.21 -17.80
C LYS A 2 -9.10 26.09 -19.02
N GLN A 3 -7.79 26.00 -18.81
CA GLN A 3 -6.83 25.76 -19.88
C GLN A 3 -7.18 24.42 -20.54
N GLU A 4 -7.22 24.37 -21.86
CA GLU A 4 -7.35 23.12 -22.59
C GLU A 4 -6.11 22.25 -22.35
N LEU A 5 -6.33 20.97 -22.13
CA LEU A 5 -5.24 19.97 -22.03
C LEU A 5 -4.57 19.85 -23.39
N LEU A 6 -3.40 20.46 -23.55
CA LEU A 6 -2.59 20.36 -24.76
C LEU A 6 -1.74 19.06 -24.77
N GLN A 7 -1.42 18.52 -23.59
CA GLN A 7 -0.67 17.29 -23.40
C GLN A 7 -1.21 16.48 -22.21
N SER A 8 -1.04 15.18 -22.26
CA SER A 8 -1.54 14.28 -21.21
C SER A 8 -0.94 14.54 -19.81
N SER A 9 0.23 15.16 -19.75
CA SER A 9 0.96 15.46 -18.50
C SER A 9 0.92 16.95 -18.11
N ASN A 10 -0.01 17.74 -18.63
CA ASN A 10 -0.10 19.16 -18.26
C ASN A 10 -0.41 19.34 -16.77
N PHE A 11 0.44 20.09 -16.08
CA PHE A 11 0.34 20.44 -14.67
C PHE A 11 0.97 21.81 -14.42
N GLU A 12 0.66 22.40 -13.25
CA GLU A 12 1.29 23.63 -12.81
C GLU A 12 1.63 23.52 -11.30
N ILE A 13 2.86 23.82 -10.94
CA ILE A 13 3.25 23.98 -9.53
C ILE A 13 2.90 25.40 -9.13
N LYS A 14 1.74 25.58 -8.49
CA LYS A 14 1.26 26.88 -8.01
C LYS A 14 2.12 27.43 -6.89
N ASN A 15 2.53 26.54 -5.96
CA ASN A 15 3.35 26.89 -4.81
C ASN A 15 4.34 25.77 -4.49
N LEU A 16 5.59 26.15 -4.29
CA LEU A 16 6.65 25.29 -3.76
C LEU A 16 7.50 26.14 -2.82
N SER A 17 7.03 26.32 -1.60
CA SER A 17 7.62 27.23 -0.65
C SER A 17 8.16 26.53 0.58
N LEU A 18 9.40 26.82 0.91
CA LEU A 18 10.05 26.37 2.14
C LEU A 18 9.94 27.50 3.18
N TYR A 19 9.36 27.18 4.32
CA TYR A 19 9.29 28.07 5.47
C TYR A 19 10.34 27.67 6.49
N THR A 20 11.21 28.62 6.84
CA THR A 20 12.24 28.41 7.87
C THR A 20 11.68 28.65 9.27
N SER A 21 12.39 28.18 10.30
CA SER A 21 12.04 28.44 11.71
C SER A 21 11.96 29.93 12.08
N ASP A 22 12.70 30.76 11.37
CA ASP A 22 12.74 32.24 11.57
C ASP A 22 11.58 32.96 10.83
N GLY A 23 10.69 32.20 10.17
CA GLY A 23 9.54 32.75 9.46
C GLY A 23 9.84 33.24 8.04
N ASN A 24 11.03 32.99 7.50
CA ASN A 24 11.34 33.34 6.12
C ASN A 24 10.64 32.35 5.16
N LYS A 25 10.15 32.86 4.03
CA LYS A 25 9.56 32.08 2.95
C LYS A 25 10.53 32.08 1.76
N ILE A 26 10.90 30.88 1.30
CA ILE A 26 11.81 30.66 0.17
C ILE A 26 11.01 29.97 -0.93
N ASP A 27 10.93 30.56 -2.10
CA ASP A 27 10.32 29.94 -3.29
C ASP A 27 11.35 29.02 -3.95
N LEU A 28 11.06 27.72 -3.98
CA LEU A 28 11.92 26.70 -4.55
C LEU A 28 11.61 26.35 -6.00
N ARG A 29 10.56 26.92 -6.60
CA ARG A 29 10.10 26.52 -7.97
C ARG A 29 11.19 26.67 -9.03
N ALA A 30 11.97 27.75 -8.97
CA ALA A 30 13.05 28.00 -9.93
C ALA A 30 14.33 27.21 -9.64
N LEU A 31 14.44 26.57 -8.48
CA LEU A 31 15.63 25.87 -7.99
C LEU A 31 15.46 24.36 -8.03
N ALA A 32 14.21 23.88 -8.02
CA ALA A 32 13.90 22.46 -8.00
C ALA A 32 14.16 21.82 -9.36
N LEU A 33 15.07 20.86 -9.37
CA LEU A 33 15.39 20.03 -10.55
C LEU A 33 14.46 18.83 -10.65
N GLU A 34 14.08 18.28 -9.49
CA GLU A 34 13.30 17.06 -9.39
C GLU A 34 12.46 17.10 -8.11
N ILE A 35 11.21 16.70 -8.21
CA ILE A 35 10.28 16.56 -7.08
C ILE A 35 9.70 15.16 -7.14
N ASP A 36 9.89 14.40 -6.08
CA ASP A 36 9.34 13.06 -5.91
C ASP A 36 8.40 13.03 -4.71
N ILE A 37 7.19 12.50 -4.89
CA ILE A 37 6.20 12.31 -3.82
C ILE A 37 5.85 10.84 -3.78
N PHE A 38 5.90 10.24 -2.58
CA PHE A 38 5.68 8.82 -2.37
C PHE A 38 4.50 8.57 -1.45
N GLU A 39 3.62 7.69 -1.88
CA GLU A 39 2.54 7.10 -1.11
C GLU A 39 2.64 5.57 -1.14
N ASP A 40 2.34 4.90 -0.03
CA ASP A 40 2.39 3.45 0.07
C ASP A 40 1.40 2.95 1.12
N ILE A 41 0.57 1.95 0.78
CA ILE A 41 -0.40 1.37 1.72
C ILE A 41 0.25 0.62 2.90
N PHE A 42 1.53 0.32 2.82
CA PHE A 42 2.32 -0.32 3.88
C PHE A 42 3.16 0.66 4.68
N SER A 43 3.17 1.95 4.30
CA SER A 43 3.86 3.03 5.02
C SER A 43 2.86 3.89 5.78
N PRO A 44 3.09 4.19 7.06
CA PRO A 44 2.15 4.99 7.84
C PRO A 44 2.08 6.46 7.42
N CYS A 45 3.10 6.99 6.74
CA CYS A 45 3.18 8.40 6.36
C CYS A 45 3.73 8.58 4.95
N MET A 46 3.32 9.68 4.31
CA MET A 46 3.86 10.12 3.03
C MET A 46 5.26 10.70 3.19
N THR A 47 6.05 10.59 2.12
CA THR A 47 7.37 11.22 2.00
C THR A 47 7.49 11.99 0.70
N CYS A 48 8.37 12.99 0.69
CA CYS A 48 8.67 13.77 -0.49
C CYS A 48 10.18 14.05 -0.54
N THR A 49 10.77 14.05 -1.74
CA THR A 49 12.15 14.49 -1.94
C THR A 49 12.20 15.55 -3.02
N ILE A 50 13.07 16.55 -2.82
CA ILE A 50 13.28 17.61 -3.81
C ILE A 50 14.78 17.76 -4.03
N ARG A 51 15.21 17.61 -5.26
CA ARG A 51 16.57 17.90 -5.68
C ARG A 51 16.67 19.36 -6.08
N ILE A 52 17.60 20.07 -5.47
CA ILE A 52 17.78 21.52 -5.61
C ILE A 52 19.10 21.81 -6.31
N SER A 53 19.09 22.80 -7.21
CA SER A 53 20.30 23.46 -7.70
C SER A 53 20.37 24.89 -7.11
N ASP A 54 21.31 25.10 -6.23
CA ASP A 54 21.42 26.30 -5.41
C ASP A 54 22.70 27.08 -5.72
N GLY A 55 22.54 28.28 -6.31
CA GLY A 55 23.62 29.21 -6.58
C GLY A 55 23.85 30.27 -5.47
N ASN A 56 22.99 30.27 -4.41
CA ASN A 56 23.00 31.31 -3.39
C ASN A 56 23.42 30.83 -1.99
N ASP A 57 23.75 29.51 -1.86
CA ASP A 57 24.05 28.87 -0.56
C ASP A 57 22.93 29.05 0.49
N LEU A 58 21.71 28.68 0.11
CA LEU A 58 20.52 28.83 0.96
C LEU A 58 20.67 28.12 2.32
N ILE A 59 21.36 26.97 2.33
CA ILE A 59 21.59 26.21 3.57
C ILE A 59 22.36 27.03 4.58
N SER A 60 23.42 27.74 4.15
CA SER A 60 24.24 28.58 5.05
C SER A 60 23.53 29.87 5.43
N ILE A 61 22.81 30.49 4.48
CA ILE A 61 22.07 31.75 4.73
C ILE A 61 20.93 31.53 5.73
N PHE A 62 20.10 30.52 5.52
CA PHE A 62 18.92 30.27 6.32
C PHE A 62 19.11 29.20 7.40
N LYS A 63 20.32 28.60 7.50
CA LYS A 63 20.71 27.64 8.55
C LYS A 63 19.71 26.48 8.69
N PHE A 64 19.46 25.76 7.60
CA PHE A 64 18.53 24.62 7.64
C PHE A 64 18.98 23.57 8.67
N HIS A 65 18.06 23.15 9.53
CA HIS A 65 18.33 22.23 10.65
C HIS A 65 17.18 21.26 10.99
N GLY A 66 16.19 21.12 10.09
CA GLY A 66 15.11 20.15 10.23
C GLY A 66 13.83 20.67 10.90
N ASN A 67 13.71 22.00 11.05
CA ASN A 67 12.47 22.64 11.52
C ASN A 67 11.71 23.35 10.39
N GLU A 68 12.16 23.18 9.17
CA GLU A 68 11.59 23.80 7.97
C GLU A 68 10.35 23.03 7.52
N TYR A 69 9.35 23.79 7.02
CA TYR A 69 8.12 23.25 6.44
C TYR A 69 8.08 23.55 4.95
N LEU A 70 7.74 22.55 4.16
CA LEU A 70 7.47 22.67 2.74
C LEU A 70 5.96 22.75 2.52
N GLU A 71 5.52 23.81 1.86
CA GLU A 71 4.17 23.89 1.29
C GLU A 71 4.25 23.61 -0.21
N LEU A 72 3.56 22.54 -0.65
CA LEU A 72 3.48 22.14 -2.04
C LEU A 72 2.02 22.25 -2.52
N GLU A 73 1.83 22.94 -3.65
CA GLU A 73 0.53 23.09 -4.30
C GLU A 73 0.67 22.79 -5.79
N ILE A 74 -0.01 21.72 -6.23
CA ILE A 74 0.00 21.26 -7.62
C ILE A 74 -1.42 21.42 -8.17
N ASP A 75 -1.52 22.07 -9.32
CA ASP A 75 -2.76 22.24 -10.08
C ASP A 75 -2.69 21.47 -11.41
N LYS A 76 -3.85 21.03 -11.87
CA LYS A 76 -4.02 20.38 -13.17
C LYS A 76 -5.31 20.89 -13.79
N PRO A 77 -5.37 21.12 -15.12
CA PRO A 77 -6.57 21.65 -15.78
C PRO A 77 -7.86 20.83 -15.54
N THR A 78 -7.73 19.57 -15.16
CA THR A 78 -8.86 18.68 -14.82
C THR A 78 -9.34 18.78 -13.39
N LEU A 79 -8.64 19.53 -12.51
CA LEU A 79 -9.01 19.71 -11.11
C LEU A 79 -9.93 20.93 -10.93
N ASP A 80 -10.84 20.81 -9.97
CA ASP A 80 -11.63 21.97 -9.53
C ASP A 80 -10.83 22.84 -8.55
N ASP A 81 -10.05 22.20 -7.65
CA ASP A 81 -9.17 22.85 -6.70
C ASP A 81 -7.76 22.20 -6.74
N PRO A 82 -6.68 22.99 -6.54
CA PRO A 82 -5.32 22.48 -6.51
C PRO A 82 -5.09 21.59 -5.28
N ILE A 83 -4.19 20.61 -5.45
CA ILE A 83 -3.79 19.73 -4.36
C ILE A 83 -2.74 20.42 -3.50
N LYS A 84 -3.03 20.58 -2.21
CA LYS A 84 -2.15 21.19 -1.22
C LYS A 84 -1.64 20.17 -0.23
N LYS A 85 -0.32 20.16 -0.01
CA LYS A 85 0.33 19.33 1.00
C LYS A 85 1.40 20.12 1.74
N VAL A 86 1.52 19.81 3.03
CA VAL A 86 2.56 20.35 3.89
C VAL A 86 3.40 19.18 4.41
N PHE A 87 4.71 19.32 4.25
CA PHE A 87 5.70 18.35 4.72
C PHE A 87 6.73 19.03 5.61
N ARG A 88 7.45 18.25 6.39
CA ARG A 88 8.53 18.74 7.24
C ARG A 88 9.88 18.19 6.79
N LEU A 89 10.90 19.04 6.73
CA LEU A 89 12.27 18.67 6.42
C LEU A 89 12.84 17.79 7.54
N TYR A 90 13.47 16.65 7.19
CA TYR A 90 14.12 15.79 8.18
C TYR A 90 15.57 15.43 7.83
N LYS A 91 15.97 15.60 6.57
CA LYS A 91 17.32 15.23 6.12
C LYS A 91 17.72 16.03 4.87
N ILE A 92 19.01 16.35 4.77
CA ILE A 92 19.65 16.84 3.55
C ILE A 92 20.74 15.84 3.16
N SER A 93 20.81 15.45 1.90
CA SER A 93 21.81 14.51 1.39
C SER A 93 22.33 14.89 0.02
N ASP A 94 23.29 14.10 -0.50
CA ASP A 94 23.82 14.18 -1.85
C ASP A 94 24.26 15.59 -2.25
N ARG A 95 25.02 16.24 -1.34
CA ARG A 95 25.49 17.59 -1.53
C ARG A 95 26.78 17.61 -2.34
N ASP A 96 26.66 18.09 -3.56
CA ASP A 96 27.75 18.27 -4.52
C ASP A 96 28.07 19.74 -4.72
N PHE A 97 29.34 20.09 -4.73
CA PHE A 97 29.81 21.47 -4.92
C PHE A 97 30.41 21.62 -6.31
N ALA A 98 29.84 22.51 -7.11
CA ALA A 98 30.44 23.03 -8.35
C ALA A 98 30.96 24.44 -8.12
N THR A 99 31.61 25.02 -9.11
CA THR A 99 32.27 26.33 -8.98
C THR A 99 31.30 27.48 -8.68
N GLN A 100 30.06 27.41 -9.17
CA GLN A 100 29.06 28.49 -9.07
C GLN A 100 27.75 28.07 -8.46
N PHE A 101 27.53 26.79 -8.20
CA PHE A 101 26.31 26.25 -7.63
C PHE A 101 26.62 24.96 -6.87
N GLN A 102 25.69 24.58 -6.01
CA GLN A 102 25.69 23.30 -5.34
C GLN A 102 24.37 22.57 -5.61
N ASN A 103 24.43 21.27 -5.74
CA ASN A 103 23.24 20.43 -5.81
C ASN A 103 23.10 19.66 -4.51
N TYR A 104 21.89 19.51 -4.03
CA TYR A 104 21.58 18.68 -2.87
C TYR A 104 20.13 18.20 -2.91
N THR A 105 19.84 17.18 -2.12
CA THR A 105 18.50 16.60 -1.99
C THR A 105 17.94 16.92 -0.61
N LEU A 106 16.79 17.58 -0.58
CA LEU A 106 15.99 17.83 0.61
C LEU A 106 14.99 16.68 0.77
N HIS A 107 14.96 16.05 1.95
CA HIS A 107 14.04 14.96 2.27
C HIS A 107 12.99 15.43 3.26
N PHE A 108 11.74 15.25 2.88
CA PHE A 108 10.58 15.66 3.65
C PHE A 108 9.69 14.48 3.98
N CYS A 109 8.94 14.59 5.05
CA CYS A 109 7.89 13.65 5.43
C CYS A 109 6.73 14.36 6.11
N SER A 110 5.62 13.66 6.29
CA SER A 110 4.52 14.15 7.13
C SER A 110 5.00 14.35 8.56
N GLU A 111 4.54 15.40 9.21
CA GLU A 111 5.02 15.81 10.55
C GLU A 111 4.89 14.71 11.59
N GLU A 112 3.85 13.90 11.49
CA GLU A 112 3.56 12.80 12.41
C GLU A 112 4.69 11.74 12.44
N LEU A 113 5.43 11.57 11.34
CA LEU A 113 6.58 10.67 11.28
C LEU A 113 7.74 11.16 12.13
N ILE A 114 7.95 12.48 12.21
CA ILE A 114 8.99 13.11 13.05
C ILE A 114 8.57 13.17 14.52
N LEU A 115 7.28 13.41 14.78
CA LEU A 115 6.75 13.50 16.14
C LEU A 115 6.69 12.13 16.84
N SER A 116 6.40 11.07 16.09
CA SER A 116 6.19 9.75 16.66
C SER A 116 7.36 9.22 17.49
N PRO A 117 8.64 9.30 17.06
CA PRO A 117 9.77 8.85 17.86
C PRO A 117 10.00 9.65 19.15
N GLN A 118 9.46 10.85 19.25
CA GLN A 118 9.60 11.73 20.42
C GLN A 118 8.59 11.42 21.53
N ILE A 119 7.60 10.59 21.23
CA ILE A 119 6.49 10.26 22.13
C ILE A 119 6.52 8.77 22.44
N SER A 120 6.37 8.40 23.71
CA SER A 120 6.23 7.01 24.13
C SER A 120 4.85 6.75 24.71
N ILE A 121 4.21 5.69 24.26
CA ILE A 121 2.91 5.25 24.76
C ILE A 121 3.11 3.99 25.58
N SER A 122 2.50 3.96 26.76
CA SER A 122 2.25 2.75 27.54
C SER A 122 0.84 2.89 28.12
N LYS A 123 -0.14 2.20 27.52
CA LYS A 123 -1.55 2.42 27.85
C LYS A 123 -2.35 1.13 27.84
N SER A 124 -3.20 0.94 28.85
CA SER A 124 -4.18 -0.12 28.89
C SER A 124 -5.52 0.37 28.32
N TYR A 125 -6.05 -0.35 27.36
CA TYR A 125 -7.40 -0.18 26.83
C TYR A 125 -8.26 -1.33 27.27
N ARG A 126 -9.50 -1.04 27.73
CA ARG A 126 -10.44 -2.06 28.18
C ARG A 126 -11.77 -1.90 27.46
N GLY A 127 -12.24 -2.97 26.85
CA GLY A 127 -13.52 -3.02 26.16
C GLY A 127 -13.64 -2.05 24.98
N LEU A 128 -12.53 -1.70 24.34
CA LEU A 128 -12.50 -0.81 23.18
C LEU A 128 -12.24 -1.57 21.89
N LYS A 129 -12.76 -1.05 20.81
CA LYS A 129 -12.44 -1.53 19.46
C LYS A 129 -11.06 -1.02 19.03
N VAL A 130 -10.37 -1.77 18.18
CA VAL A 130 -9.07 -1.35 17.65
C VAL A 130 -9.18 0.00 16.93
N SER A 131 -10.24 0.24 16.18
CA SER A 131 -10.52 1.54 15.55
C SER A 131 -10.53 2.70 16.53
N ASP A 132 -11.17 2.50 17.70
CA ASP A 132 -11.30 3.55 18.71
C ASP A 132 -9.97 3.80 19.44
N MET A 133 -9.15 2.75 19.62
CA MET A 133 -7.78 2.85 20.15
C MET A 133 -6.87 3.64 19.20
N ILE A 134 -6.94 3.36 17.90
CA ILE A 134 -6.18 4.08 16.86
C ILE A 134 -6.61 5.56 16.84
N GLN A 135 -7.91 5.82 16.86
CA GLN A 135 -8.45 7.18 16.91
C GLN A 135 -7.96 7.95 18.14
N ASP A 136 -7.94 7.29 19.31
CA ASP A 136 -7.41 7.90 20.53
C ASP A 136 -5.92 8.24 20.39
N ILE A 137 -5.10 7.36 19.81
CA ILE A 137 -3.67 7.63 19.61
C ILE A 137 -3.47 8.80 18.64
N LEU A 138 -4.15 8.82 17.51
CA LEU A 138 -4.08 9.92 16.54
C LEU A 138 -4.46 11.26 17.18
N ASN A 139 -5.56 11.31 17.91
CA ASN A 139 -6.07 12.55 18.50
C ASN A 139 -5.30 12.98 19.74
N SER A 140 -5.01 12.05 20.67
CA SER A 140 -4.45 12.40 21.99
C SER A 140 -2.94 12.48 22.02
N LYS A 141 -2.24 11.70 21.19
CA LYS A 141 -0.77 11.60 21.18
C LYS A 141 -0.15 12.35 20.02
N LEU A 142 -0.57 12.09 18.80
CA LEU A 142 -0.07 12.77 17.60
C LEU A 142 -0.77 14.10 17.33
N LYS A 143 -1.93 14.35 17.98
CA LYS A 143 -2.75 15.56 17.81
C LYS A 143 -3.08 15.85 16.34
N VAL A 144 -3.33 14.78 15.57
CA VAL A 144 -3.68 14.90 14.16
C VAL A 144 -4.97 15.68 14.01
N HIS A 145 -4.98 16.66 13.12
CA HIS A 145 -6.19 17.43 12.82
C HIS A 145 -7.24 16.54 12.16
N LYS A 146 -8.51 16.77 12.46
CA LYS A 146 -9.61 15.91 11.96
C LYS A 146 -9.65 15.83 10.43
N ASP A 147 -9.33 16.92 9.75
CA ASP A 147 -9.33 16.98 8.29
C ASP A 147 -8.20 16.17 7.63
N LYS A 148 -7.17 15.80 8.40
CA LYS A 148 -6.14 14.86 7.97
C LYS A 148 -6.54 13.39 8.12
N ILE A 149 -7.68 13.08 8.77
CA ILE A 149 -8.18 11.72 8.93
C ILE A 149 -9.24 11.49 7.85
N ASN A 150 -8.83 10.85 6.75
CA ASN A 150 -9.72 10.59 5.63
C ASN A 150 -10.70 9.46 5.94
N ARG A 151 -10.17 8.30 6.37
CA ARG A 151 -10.99 7.10 6.63
C ARG A 151 -10.59 6.45 7.95
N LEU A 152 -11.57 6.19 8.81
CA LEU A 152 -11.38 5.39 10.02
C LEU A 152 -12.47 4.32 10.09
N GLN A 153 -12.21 3.17 9.48
CA GLN A 153 -13.15 2.07 9.45
C GLN A 153 -13.30 1.45 10.83
N ARG A 154 -14.55 1.28 11.29
CA ARG A 154 -14.84 0.69 12.58
C ARG A 154 -14.62 -0.83 12.56
N THR A 155 -13.83 -1.34 13.50
CA THR A 155 -13.71 -2.77 13.77
C THR A 155 -14.89 -3.28 14.60
N GLN A 156 -15.21 -4.58 14.50
CA GLN A 156 -16.43 -5.09 15.13
C GLN A 156 -16.23 -5.44 16.61
N LYS A 157 -15.13 -6.10 16.96
CA LYS A 157 -14.94 -6.67 18.30
C LYS A 157 -14.18 -5.70 19.21
N ALA A 158 -14.63 -5.61 20.46
CA ALA A 158 -13.92 -4.88 21.50
C ALA A 158 -12.93 -5.81 22.22
N PHE A 159 -11.78 -5.28 22.60
CA PHE A 159 -10.70 -6.03 23.24
C PHE A 159 -10.18 -5.34 24.49
N ASP A 160 -9.58 -6.14 25.36
CA ASP A 160 -8.76 -5.68 26.46
C ASP A 160 -7.30 -5.84 26.04
N ILE A 161 -6.62 -4.72 25.82
CA ILE A 161 -5.25 -4.67 25.28
C ILE A 161 -4.39 -3.74 26.12
N ILE A 162 -3.16 -4.18 26.38
CA ILE A 162 -2.10 -3.32 26.92
C ILE A 162 -1.15 -3.02 25.77
N VAL A 163 -1.08 -1.76 25.34
CA VAL A 163 -0.06 -1.28 24.44
C VAL A 163 1.23 -1.17 25.24
N PRO A 164 2.28 -1.96 24.90
CA PRO A 164 3.56 -1.87 25.57
C PRO A 164 4.25 -0.53 25.23
N LYS A 165 5.37 -0.25 25.88
CA LYS A 165 6.13 0.96 25.60
C LYS A 165 6.60 0.97 24.14
N MET A 166 5.97 1.80 23.29
CA MET A 166 6.29 1.98 21.87
C MET A 166 5.88 3.38 21.38
N ASN A 167 6.35 3.76 20.21
CA ASN A 167 5.99 5.04 19.61
C ASN A 167 4.55 5.04 19.08
N PRO A 168 3.88 6.20 18.94
CA PRO A 168 2.51 6.27 18.45
C PRO A 168 2.25 5.55 17.13
N LEU A 169 3.05 5.80 16.08
CA LEU A 169 2.87 5.13 14.79
C LEU A 169 3.16 3.63 14.86
N GLU A 170 4.18 3.20 15.62
CA GLU A 170 4.43 1.79 15.90
C GLU A 170 3.25 1.13 16.61
N ALA A 171 2.67 1.82 17.60
CA ALA A 171 1.49 1.34 18.32
C ALA A 171 0.27 1.20 17.39
N ILE A 172 0.05 2.15 16.48
CA ILE A 172 -1.01 2.09 15.48
C ILE A 172 -0.77 0.90 14.54
N MET A 173 0.45 0.76 13.98
CA MET A 173 0.79 -0.34 13.09
C MET A 173 0.63 -1.70 13.80
N TRP A 174 1.07 -1.80 15.05
CA TRP A 174 0.91 -3.00 15.86
C TRP A 174 -0.57 -3.32 16.14
N LEU A 175 -1.39 -2.31 16.46
CA LEU A 175 -2.84 -2.47 16.65
C LEU A 175 -3.53 -2.88 15.33
N THR A 176 -3.10 -2.32 14.20
CA THR A 176 -3.60 -2.64 12.87
C THR A 176 -3.46 -4.13 12.55
N THR A 177 -2.33 -4.76 12.94
CA THR A 177 -2.16 -6.22 12.76
C THR A 177 -3.16 -7.07 13.55
N LYS A 178 -3.80 -6.51 14.58
CA LYS A 178 -4.77 -7.17 15.46
C LYS A 178 -6.21 -6.79 15.12
N ALA A 179 -6.39 -5.88 14.17
CA ALA A 179 -7.71 -5.45 13.74
C ALA A 179 -8.42 -6.59 13.00
N TYR A 180 -9.67 -6.80 13.35
CA TYR A 180 -10.48 -7.89 12.83
C TYR A 180 -11.95 -7.49 12.73
N SER A 181 -12.59 -7.96 11.70
CA SER A 181 -14.03 -7.98 11.48
C SER A 181 -14.45 -9.31 10.88
N LYS A 182 -15.71 -9.70 11.01
CA LYS A 182 -16.20 -11.03 10.59
C LYS A 182 -15.86 -11.39 9.14
N ASN A 183 -15.90 -10.40 8.23
CA ASN A 183 -15.66 -10.58 6.80
C ASN A 183 -14.41 -9.86 6.29
N GLU A 184 -13.56 -9.35 7.19
CA GLU A 184 -12.42 -8.51 6.87
C GLU A 184 -11.23 -8.97 7.71
N SER A 185 -10.17 -9.36 7.05
CA SER A 185 -9.04 -10.04 7.70
C SER A 185 -7.75 -9.24 7.67
N LEU A 186 -7.60 -8.31 6.74
CA LEU A 186 -6.40 -7.51 6.60
C LEU A 186 -6.73 -6.03 6.66
N PHE A 187 -6.41 -5.41 7.80
CA PHE A 187 -6.49 -3.97 7.94
C PHE A 187 -5.15 -3.33 7.63
N LEU A 188 -5.21 -2.13 7.05
CA LEU A 188 -4.07 -1.32 6.66
C LEU A 188 -4.19 0.06 7.29
N PHE A 189 -3.05 0.64 7.66
CA PHE A 189 -2.96 2.03 8.11
C PHE A 189 -1.90 2.74 7.30
N PHE A 190 -2.30 3.76 6.56
CA PHE A 190 -1.42 4.50 5.67
C PHE A 190 -1.90 5.94 5.47
N GLU A 191 -1.02 6.80 5.04
CA GLU A 191 -1.33 8.15 4.58
C GLU A 191 -1.22 8.22 3.06
N ASN A 192 -2.18 8.85 2.44
CA ASN A 192 -2.14 9.26 1.03
C ASN A 192 -2.47 10.76 0.93
N ARG A 193 -2.59 11.28 -0.28
CA ARG A 193 -2.88 12.68 -0.48
C ARG A 193 -4.17 13.16 0.23
N ASP A 194 -5.15 12.30 0.45
CA ASP A 194 -6.42 12.67 1.11
C ASP A 194 -6.30 12.65 2.65
N GLY A 195 -5.24 12.06 3.19
CA GLY A 195 -4.96 11.97 4.62
C GLY A 195 -4.76 10.55 5.11
N PHE A 196 -4.86 10.35 6.44
CA PHE A 196 -4.71 9.06 7.08
C PHE A 196 -5.90 8.15 6.84
N ASN A 197 -5.61 6.90 6.50
CA ASN A 197 -6.60 5.86 6.23
C ASN A 197 -6.34 4.67 7.16
N PHE A 198 -7.39 4.23 7.85
CA PHE A 198 -7.43 2.93 8.52
C PHE A 198 -8.60 2.17 7.92
N VAL A 199 -8.30 1.19 7.08
CA VAL A 199 -9.29 0.51 6.25
C VAL A 199 -8.88 -0.93 5.97
N SER A 200 -9.84 -1.83 5.80
CA SER A 200 -9.57 -3.21 5.41
C SER A 200 -9.27 -3.31 3.91
N TYR A 201 -8.39 -4.24 3.54
CA TYR A 201 -8.12 -4.59 2.15
C TYR A 201 -9.41 -4.96 1.41
N GLU A 202 -10.28 -5.73 2.06
CA GLU A 202 -11.56 -6.16 1.50
C GLU A 202 -12.51 -4.99 1.19
N ASN A 203 -12.38 -3.86 1.90
CA ASN A 203 -13.13 -2.64 1.58
C ASN A 203 -12.48 -1.85 0.45
N LEU A 204 -11.15 -1.78 0.39
CA LEU A 204 -10.45 -1.13 -0.73
C LEU A 204 -10.80 -1.79 -2.06
N ILE A 205 -10.78 -3.11 -2.13
CA ILE A 205 -11.03 -3.84 -3.38
C ILE A 205 -12.50 -3.80 -3.86
N LYS A 206 -13.44 -3.39 -3.00
CA LYS A 206 -14.85 -3.19 -3.38
C LYS A 206 -15.09 -1.86 -4.10
N GLU A 207 -14.15 -0.93 -4.00
CA GLU A 207 -14.29 0.36 -4.67
C GLU A 207 -14.32 0.19 -6.18
N GLN A 208 -15.07 1.07 -6.86
CA GLN A 208 -15.07 1.09 -8.31
C GLN A 208 -13.66 1.48 -8.80
N PRO A 209 -13.19 0.90 -9.90
CA PRO A 209 -11.93 1.30 -10.50
C PRO A 209 -11.94 2.81 -10.80
N TYR A 210 -10.86 3.49 -10.43
CA TYR A 210 -10.69 4.91 -10.70
C TYR A 210 -10.63 5.18 -12.20
N THR A 211 -9.83 4.38 -12.91
CA THR A 211 -9.69 4.44 -14.36
C THR A 211 -9.23 3.08 -14.89
N LYS A 212 -9.20 2.97 -16.20
CA LYS A 212 -8.73 1.80 -16.93
C LYS A 212 -7.47 2.16 -17.68
N PHE A 213 -6.40 1.43 -17.41
CA PHE A 213 -5.14 1.57 -18.12
C PHE A 213 -4.94 0.44 -19.12
N SER A 214 -4.51 0.80 -20.33
CA SER A 214 -4.10 -0.17 -21.34
C SER A 214 -2.61 -0.06 -21.64
N LYS A 215 -1.97 -1.16 -22.04
CA LYS A 215 -0.64 -1.11 -22.65
C LYS A 215 -0.81 -1.05 -24.16
N ASP A 216 -1.04 0.13 -24.68
CA ASP A 216 -1.11 0.34 -26.13
C ASP A 216 0.27 0.68 -26.70
N PHE A 217 0.58 0.13 -27.88
CA PHE A 217 1.84 0.42 -28.56
C PHE A 217 1.72 1.59 -29.53
N LYS A 218 0.54 2.16 -29.66
CA LYS A 218 0.26 3.30 -30.55
C LYS A 218 -0.11 4.51 -29.71
N VAL A 219 0.54 5.63 -29.98
CA VAL A 219 0.12 6.93 -29.46
C VAL A 219 -1.15 7.30 -30.21
N ASP A 220 -2.23 7.55 -29.49
CA ASP A 220 -3.50 8.03 -30.02
C ASP A 220 -3.44 9.57 -30.14
N ASP A 221 -4.15 10.12 -31.12
CA ASP A 221 -4.33 11.59 -31.26
C ASP A 221 -5.21 12.16 -30.12
N ASP A 222 -5.95 11.29 -29.41
CA ASP A 222 -6.75 11.66 -28.25
C ASP A 222 -5.89 11.73 -26.98
N VAL A 223 -5.75 12.94 -26.44
CA VAL A 223 -4.97 13.22 -25.23
C VAL A 223 -5.46 12.41 -24.02
N PHE A 224 -6.78 12.23 -23.89
CA PHE A 224 -7.37 11.48 -22.77
C PHE A 224 -7.03 10.00 -22.83
N LYS A 225 -7.05 9.39 -24.02
CA LYS A 225 -6.62 7.98 -24.20
C LYS A 225 -5.15 7.79 -23.91
N ASN A 226 -4.30 8.77 -24.23
CA ASN A 226 -2.89 8.72 -23.88
C ASN A 226 -2.67 8.80 -22.37
N MET A 227 -3.55 9.47 -21.61
CA MET A 227 -3.51 9.45 -20.14
C MET A 227 -3.84 8.08 -19.54
N GLU A 228 -4.62 7.27 -20.24
CA GLU A 228 -5.02 5.91 -19.86
C GLU A 228 -4.07 4.83 -20.42
N SER A 229 -2.91 5.23 -20.95
CA SER A 229 -1.92 4.30 -21.49
C SER A 229 -0.67 4.22 -20.62
N PHE A 230 -0.17 2.99 -20.42
CA PHE A 230 1.13 2.80 -19.79
C PHE A 230 2.27 3.16 -20.76
N ASN A 231 3.09 4.14 -20.41
CA ASN A 231 4.36 4.40 -21.08
C ASN A 231 5.31 3.20 -20.93
N TYR A 232 5.34 2.64 -19.70
CA TYR A 232 6.12 1.47 -19.36
C TYR A 232 5.30 0.56 -18.43
N LEU A 233 5.36 -0.75 -18.67
CA LEU A 233 4.73 -1.76 -17.80
C LEU A 233 5.68 -2.95 -17.67
N LYS A 234 5.93 -3.37 -16.43
CA LYS A 234 6.75 -4.53 -16.09
C LYS A 234 6.06 -5.37 -15.04
N ILE A 235 5.90 -6.65 -15.31
CA ILE A 235 5.46 -7.63 -14.33
C ILE A 235 6.69 -8.02 -13.49
N LEU A 236 6.60 -7.85 -12.17
CA LEU A 236 7.68 -8.14 -11.23
C LEU A 236 7.58 -9.54 -10.66
N GLU A 237 6.37 -9.93 -10.26
CA GLU A 237 6.10 -11.24 -9.67
C GLU A 237 4.78 -11.78 -10.23
N GLU A 238 4.75 -13.06 -10.56
CA GLU A 238 3.57 -13.85 -10.87
C GLU A 238 3.63 -15.13 -10.04
N PHE A 239 2.69 -15.29 -9.09
CA PHE A 239 2.44 -16.45 -8.24
C PHE A 239 3.72 -17.18 -7.71
N ASP A 240 4.31 -16.68 -6.65
CA ASP A 240 5.35 -17.42 -5.91
C ASP A 240 4.71 -18.44 -4.95
N VAL A 241 4.58 -19.67 -5.45
CA VAL A 241 4.00 -20.80 -4.71
C VAL A 241 4.80 -21.15 -3.47
N MET A 242 6.13 -21.06 -3.55
CA MET A 242 7.01 -21.42 -2.45
C MET A 242 6.88 -20.41 -1.30
N LYS A 243 6.86 -19.12 -1.64
CA LYS A 243 6.65 -18.02 -0.71
C LYS A 243 5.28 -18.14 -0.05
N ALA A 244 4.22 -18.28 -0.85
CA ALA A 244 2.85 -18.42 -0.38
C ALA A 244 2.67 -19.63 0.56
N SER A 245 3.24 -20.79 0.23
CA SER A 245 3.20 -21.98 1.08
C SER A 245 3.95 -21.77 2.40
N ARG A 246 5.16 -21.21 2.36
CA ARG A 246 5.96 -20.96 3.57
C ARG A 246 5.28 -20.00 4.54
N TYR A 247 4.61 -18.99 4.04
CA TYR A 247 3.85 -18.03 4.88
C TYR A 247 2.47 -18.55 5.31
N GLY A 248 2.09 -19.75 4.88
CA GLY A 248 0.79 -20.35 5.23
C GLY A 248 -0.38 -19.61 4.60
N SER A 249 -0.19 -19.07 3.37
CA SER A 249 -1.24 -18.32 2.66
C SER A 249 -2.45 -19.18 2.33
N PHE A 250 -2.28 -20.48 2.08
CA PHE A 250 -3.37 -21.40 1.74
C PHE A 250 -3.84 -22.21 2.94
N SER A 251 -2.92 -22.64 3.79
CA SER A 251 -3.21 -23.38 5.02
C SER A 251 -2.11 -23.18 6.04
N SER A 252 -2.45 -23.26 7.32
CA SER A 252 -1.52 -23.15 8.43
C SER A 252 -2.15 -23.75 9.69
N SER A 253 -1.37 -23.84 10.78
CA SER A 253 -1.87 -24.20 12.10
C SER A 253 -1.49 -23.13 13.12
N ILE A 254 -2.32 -22.95 14.15
CA ILE A 254 -2.02 -22.11 15.29
C ILE A 254 -1.92 -23.00 16.52
N ALA A 255 -0.77 -22.96 17.20
CA ALA A 255 -0.57 -23.54 18.52
C ALA A 255 -0.79 -22.45 19.57
N LYS A 256 -1.89 -22.54 20.30
CA LYS A 256 -2.27 -21.63 21.40
C LYS A 256 -1.90 -22.25 22.72
N LEU A 257 -0.99 -21.62 23.46
CA LEU A 257 -0.64 -21.99 24.82
C LEU A 257 -1.37 -21.07 25.81
N ASN A 258 -2.26 -21.65 26.60
CA ASN A 258 -2.91 -20.93 27.69
C ASN A 258 -2.08 -21.09 28.97
N LEU A 259 -1.51 -19.98 29.47
CA LEU A 259 -0.63 -20.00 30.63
C LEU A 259 -1.38 -20.27 31.95
N ILE A 260 -2.65 -19.96 32.03
CA ILE A 260 -3.47 -20.18 33.24
C ILE A 260 -3.83 -21.67 33.36
N THR A 261 -4.41 -22.21 32.29
CA THR A 261 -4.85 -23.61 32.25
C THR A 261 -3.71 -24.59 31.92
N ARG A 262 -2.55 -24.08 31.45
CA ARG A 262 -1.38 -24.86 30.97
C ARG A 262 -1.73 -25.83 29.83
N LYS A 263 -2.80 -25.55 29.09
CA LYS A 263 -3.23 -26.35 27.94
C LYS A 263 -2.65 -25.77 26.65
N MET A 264 -2.22 -26.65 25.77
CA MET A 264 -1.86 -26.31 24.39
C MET A 264 -2.94 -26.85 23.45
N GLU A 265 -3.47 -25.98 22.62
CA GLU A 265 -4.47 -26.31 21.60
C GLU A 265 -3.91 -25.98 20.21
N ILE A 266 -4.11 -26.88 19.25
CA ILE A 266 -3.71 -26.68 17.86
C ILE A 266 -4.96 -26.54 17.01
N SER A 267 -5.10 -25.39 16.35
CA SER A 267 -6.23 -25.07 15.49
C SER A 267 -5.78 -24.98 14.04
N PRO A 268 -6.28 -25.86 13.14
CA PRO A 268 -5.94 -25.81 11.72
C PRO A 268 -6.70 -24.66 11.04
N PHE A 269 -6.02 -23.96 10.11
CA PHE A 269 -6.57 -22.93 9.28
C PHE A 269 -6.53 -23.34 7.81
N ASN A 270 -7.61 -23.05 7.07
CA ASN A 270 -7.73 -23.29 5.64
C ASN A 270 -8.36 -22.08 4.94
N ALA A 271 -7.62 -21.46 4.02
CA ALA A 271 -8.06 -20.25 3.33
C ALA A 271 -9.32 -20.45 2.46
N VAL A 272 -9.60 -21.68 1.99
CA VAL A 272 -10.82 -21.97 1.21
C VAL A 272 -12.09 -21.64 1.99
N ARG A 273 -12.09 -21.83 3.30
CA ARG A 273 -13.23 -21.51 4.17
C ARG A 273 -13.54 -20.00 4.24
N PHE A 274 -12.66 -19.19 3.70
CA PHE A 274 -12.74 -17.71 3.71
C PHE A 274 -12.79 -17.14 2.29
N LYS A 275 -13.05 -17.94 1.26
CA LYS A 275 -13.19 -17.50 -0.13
C LYS A 275 -14.23 -16.39 -0.32
N ASP A 276 -15.28 -16.41 0.47
CA ASP A 276 -16.39 -15.44 0.38
C ASP A 276 -16.01 -14.03 0.87
N LYS A 277 -14.78 -13.83 1.36
CA LYS A 277 -14.32 -12.52 1.88
C LYS A 277 -13.93 -11.52 0.78
N GLY A 278 -14.12 -11.88 -0.45
CA GLY A 278 -13.84 -11.03 -1.61
C GLY A 278 -12.39 -11.17 -2.11
N VAL A 279 -12.29 -11.15 -3.41
CA VAL A 279 -11.05 -11.08 -4.19
C VAL A 279 -11.20 -10.01 -5.25
N LEU A 280 -10.10 -9.46 -5.75
CA LEU A 280 -10.13 -8.42 -6.78
C LEU A 280 -10.76 -8.89 -8.09
N ASN A 281 -10.42 -10.11 -8.51
CA ASN A 281 -10.86 -10.73 -9.75
C ASN A 281 -11.65 -12.03 -9.47
N LYS A 282 -11.66 -12.96 -10.41
CA LYS A 282 -12.52 -14.16 -10.32
C LYS A 282 -11.96 -15.25 -9.41
N GLU A 283 -10.68 -15.60 -9.54
CA GLU A 283 -10.14 -16.75 -8.83
C GLU A 283 -8.72 -16.54 -8.28
N VAL A 284 -8.50 -17.07 -7.07
CA VAL A 284 -7.15 -17.14 -6.48
C VAL A 284 -6.40 -18.30 -7.13
N THR A 285 -5.20 -18.06 -7.62
CA THR A 285 -4.34 -19.11 -8.18
C THR A 285 -4.10 -20.23 -7.18
N MET A 286 -4.00 -21.47 -7.66
CA MET A 286 -3.69 -22.67 -6.87
C MET A 286 -4.87 -23.40 -6.20
N ASN A 287 -6.10 -23.05 -6.56
CA ASN A 287 -7.29 -23.65 -5.95
C ASN A 287 -7.39 -25.18 -6.06
N ASN A 288 -6.87 -25.76 -7.15
CA ASN A 288 -7.14 -27.16 -7.50
C ASN A 288 -5.88 -28.04 -7.65
N PHE A 289 -4.69 -27.51 -7.36
CA PHE A 289 -3.48 -28.29 -7.49
C PHE A 289 -3.26 -29.20 -6.28
N LYS A 290 -3.05 -30.48 -6.54
CA LYS A 290 -2.61 -31.45 -5.56
C LYS A 290 -1.09 -31.65 -5.66
N ASN A 291 -0.43 -31.79 -4.52
CA ASN A 291 0.98 -32.14 -4.49
C ASN A 291 1.18 -33.65 -4.74
N ARG A 292 2.44 -34.14 -4.76
CA ARG A 292 2.80 -35.53 -4.95
C ARG A 292 2.12 -36.50 -3.95
N LEU A 293 1.74 -36.01 -2.78
CA LEU A 293 1.08 -36.79 -1.72
C LEU A 293 -0.45 -36.75 -1.85
N ASP A 294 -0.98 -36.31 -2.99
CA ASP A 294 -2.41 -36.07 -3.20
C ASP A 294 -3.07 -35.10 -2.22
N LYS A 295 -2.23 -34.32 -1.52
CA LYS A 295 -2.71 -33.26 -0.63
C LYS A 295 -2.82 -31.96 -1.40
N SER A 296 -3.96 -31.31 -1.29
CA SER A 296 -4.12 -29.93 -1.72
C SER A 296 -3.24 -29.01 -0.87
N PHE A 297 -2.72 -27.94 -1.45
CA PHE A 297 -2.03 -26.88 -0.68
C PHE A 297 -2.89 -26.34 0.47
N TYR A 298 -4.20 -26.35 0.31
CA TYR A 298 -5.17 -25.96 1.34
C TYR A 298 -5.33 -26.94 2.49
N ASN A 299 -4.79 -28.15 2.37
CA ASN A 299 -4.85 -29.18 3.40
C ASN A 299 -3.48 -29.54 3.97
N SER A 300 -2.44 -28.73 3.69
CA SER A 300 -1.09 -28.94 4.17
C SER A 300 -0.83 -28.10 5.44
N TYR A 301 -1.47 -28.48 6.54
CA TYR A 301 -1.46 -27.71 7.79
C TYR A 301 -0.11 -27.65 8.50
N ASP A 302 0.83 -28.51 8.12
CA ASP A 302 2.14 -28.64 8.77
C ASP A 302 3.19 -27.67 8.21
N ASN A 303 2.87 -26.97 7.09
CA ASN A 303 3.82 -26.10 6.39
C ASN A 303 4.12 -24.81 7.15
N MET A 304 3.19 -24.33 7.97
CA MET A 304 3.34 -23.13 8.80
C MET A 304 2.64 -23.30 10.13
N LEU A 305 3.41 -23.34 11.20
CA LEU A 305 2.90 -23.37 12.57
C LEU A 305 3.13 -21.98 13.22
N LYS A 306 2.05 -21.31 13.58
CA LYS A 306 2.06 -20.04 14.29
C LYS A 306 1.86 -20.27 15.77
N TYR A 307 2.61 -19.57 16.61
CA TYR A 307 2.51 -19.69 18.06
C TYR A 307 1.82 -18.46 18.64
N SER A 308 0.94 -18.69 19.59
CA SER A 308 0.33 -17.64 20.38
C SER A 308 0.26 -18.06 21.85
N VAL A 309 0.55 -17.10 22.72
CA VAL A 309 0.43 -17.28 24.16
C VAL A 309 -0.76 -16.46 24.64
N THR A 310 -1.63 -17.09 25.40
CA THR A 310 -2.79 -16.43 25.99
C THR A 310 -2.78 -16.59 27.51
N THR A 311 -3.38 -15.64 28.22
CA THR A 311 -3.56 -15.66 29.66
C THR A 311 -5.05 -15.70 30.01
N ASP A 312 -5.83 -16.29 29.13
CA ASP A 312 -7.29 -16.24 29.22
C ASP A 312 -7.80 -17.21 30.28
N GLY A 313 -8.48 -16.67 31.27
CA GLY A 313 -9.31 -17.48 32.17
C GLY A 313 -10.67 -17.76 31.52
N ASP A 314 -11.30 -18.88 31.84
CA ASP A 314 -12.66 -19.20 31.42
C ASP A 314 -13.60 -18.05 31.81
N GLY A 315 -14.21 -17.39 30.83
CA GLY A 315 -15.26 -16.40 31.03
C GLY A 315 -14.83 -14.92 31.06
N THR A 316 -13.59 -14.55 30.73
CA THR A 316 -13.23 -13.13 30.57
C THR A 316 -13.87 -12.56 29.31
N ARG A 317 -14.57 -11.43 29.45
CA ARG A 317 -15.14 -10.68 28.34
C ARG A 317 -14.02 -9.98 27.58
N ASN A 318 -14.17 -9.83 26.25
CA ASN A 318 -13.26 -9.04 25.40
C ASN A 318 -11.87 -9.65 25.16
N GLN A 319 -11.77 -10.97 25.14
CA GLN A 319 -10.51 -11.65 24.80
C GLN A 319 -10.21 -11.55 23.30
N MET A 320 -8.93 -11.37 22.98
CA MET A 320 -8.42 -11.45 21.63
C MET A 320 -7.99 -12.90 21.33
N LEU A 321 -8.84 -13.63 20.62
CA LEU A 321 -8.57 -15.02 20.25
C LEU A 321 -7.69 -15.07 18.98
N PRO A 322 -6.42 -15.50 19.07
CA PRO A 322 -5.49 -15.48 17.94
C PRO A 322 -5.95 -16.31 16.75
N GLU A 323 -6.73 -17.37 16.98
CA GLU A 323 -7.33 -18.20 15.93
C GLU A 323 -8.33 -17.45 15.05
N GLU A 324 -8.92 -16.35 15.54
CA GLU A 324 -9.88 -15.58 14.77
C GLU A 324 -9.24 -14.63 13.77
N TRP A 325 -8.02 -14.17 14.01
CA TRP A 325 -7.39 -13.13 13.18
C TRP A 325 -6.01 -13.51 12.61
N LEU A 326 -5.12 -14.13 13.41
CA LEU A 326 -3.70 -14.28 13.07
C LEU A 326 -3.46 -15.03 11.76
N SER A 327 -4.12 -16.19 11.56
CA SER A 327 -3.95 -16.97 10.34
C SER A 327 -4.63 -16.32 9.14
N GLN A 328 -5.76 -15.66 9.34
CA GLN A 328 -6.50 -14.99 8.28
C GLN A 328 -5.72 -13.78 7.75
N THR A 329 -5.24 -12.91 8.65
CA THR A 329 -4.41 -11.75 8.29
C THR A 329 -3.14 -12.18 7.56
N ALA A 330 -2.42 -13.18 8.08
CA ALA A 330 -1.20 -13.67 7.44
C ALA A 330 -1.48 -14.34 6.09
N SER A 331 -2.58 -15.10 5.98
CA SER A 331 -3.01 -15.71 4.72
C SER A 331 -3.32 -14.65 3.66
N LYS A 332 -4.08 -13.63 4.02
CA LYS A 332 -4.45 -12.55 3.08
C LYS A 332 -3.23 -11.73 2.69
N LEU A 333 -2.38 -11.37 3.65
CA LEU A 333 -1.13 -10.64 3.38
C LEU A 333 -0.22 -11.41 2.40
N GLY A 334 -0.13 -12.73 2.51
CA GLY A 334 0.64 -13.55 1.56
C GLY A 334 -0.03 -13.68 0.19
N GLN A 335 -1.37 -13.51 0.10
CA GLN A 335 -2.12 -13.59 -1.15
C GLN A 335 -2.12 -12.29 -1.95
N ILE A 336 -2.14 -11.12 -1.31
CA ILE A 336 -2.23 -9.83 -2.00
C ILE A 336 -1.03 -9.54 -2.91
N HIS A 337 0.09 -10.22 -2.72
CA HIS A 337 1.30 -10.12 -3.54
C HIS A 337 1.45 -11.25 -4.56
N LEU A 338 0.37 -12.01 -4.87
CA LEU A 338 0.46 -13.08 -5.88
C LEU A 338 0.79 -12.54 -7.27
N PHE A 339 0.28 -11.36 -7.58
CA PHE A 339 0.65 -10.60 -8.77
C PHE A 339 1.15 -9.24 -8.37
N LYS A 340 2.30 -8.89 -8.90
CA LYS A 340 2.93 -7.59 -8.68
C LYS A 340 3.48 -7.05 -9.99
N MET A 341 3.09 -5.84 -10.34
CA MET A 341 3.60 -5.13 -11.51
C MET A 341 3.93 -3.68 -11.19
N VAL A 342 4.78 -3.09 -12.00
CA VAL A 342 5.08 -1.66 -11.96
C VAL A 342 4.76 -1.07 -13.32
N GLY A 343 4.01 0.00 -13.32
CA GLY A 343 3.65 0.75 -14.51
C GLY A 343 3.97 2.23 -14.38
N THR A 344 4.40 2.84 -15.48
CA THR A 344 4.56 4.29 -15.56
C THR A 344 3.48 4.84 -16.49
N VAL A 345 2.73 5.82 -16.01
CA VAL A 345 1.68 6.53 -16.74
C VAL A 345 1.99 8.02 -16.80
N PRO A 346 1.39 8.78 -17.73
CA PRO A 346 1.45 10.22 -17.68
C PRO A 346 0.99 10.75 -16.32
N GLY A 347 1.58 11.85 -15.86
CA GLY A 347 1.35 12.37 -14.52
C GLY A 347 -0.13 12.64 -14.22
N ASP A 348 -0.62 11.97 -13.21
CA ASP A 348 -1.96 12.17 -12.69
C ASP A 348 -1.96 12.26 -11.17
N VAL A 349 -2.12 13.47 -10.67
CA VAL A 349 -2.17 13.77 -9.23
C VAL A 349 -3.42 13.21 -8.53
N LEU A 350 -4.41 12.71 -9.27
CA LEU A 350 -5.60 12.08 -8.70
C LEU A 350 -5.36 10.60 -8.35
N LEU A 351 -4.33 9.99 -8.92
CA LEU A 351 -3.89 8.66 -8.54
C LEU A 351 -3.30 8.68 -7.12
N ARG A 352 -3.70 7.73 -6.30
CA ARG A 352 -3.26 7.60 -4.91
C ARG A 352 -3.18 6.15 -4.47
N ALA A 353 -2.37 5.90 -3.47
CA ALA A 353 -2.28 4.59 -2.84
C ALA A 353 -3.63 4.18 -2.23
N GLY A 354 -4.00 2.91 -2.41
CA GLY A 354 -5.25 2.33 -1.95
C GLY A 354 -6.43 2.44 -2.94
N GLN A 355 -6.24 3.00 -4.14
CA GLN A 355 -7.25 2.98 -5.21
C GLN A 355 -7.22 1.65 -5.99
N VAL A 356 -8.35 1.31 -6.58
CA VAL A 356 -8.44 0.23 -7.56
C VAL A 356 -8.36 0.81 -8.96
N VAL A 357 -7.61 0.16 -9.84
CA VAL A 357 -7.54 0.45 -11.27
C VAL A 357 -7.81 -0.81 -12.07
N GLU A 358 -8.30 -0.66 -13.29
CA GLU A 358 -8.42 -1.76 -14.24
C GLU A 358 -7.24 -1.71 -15.21
N VAL A 359 -6.64 -2.87 -15.49
CA VAL A 359 -5.47 -2.98 -16.37
C VAL A 359 -5.77 -3.92 -17.51
N GLU A 360 -5.51 -3.48 -18.74
CA GLU A 360 -5.55 -4.30 -19.94
C GLU A 360 -4.15 -4.55 -20.48
N ILE A 361 -3.78 -5.82 -20.55
CA ILE A 361 -2.48 -6.27 -21.06
C ILE A 361 -2.73 -7.01 -22.39
N PRO A 362 -2.14 -6.55 -23.51
CA PRO A 362 -2.34 -7.20 -24.79
C PRO A 362 -1.71 -8.60 -24.83
N GLU A 363 -2.31 -9.51 -25.59
CA GLU A 363 -1.68 -10.79 -25.94
C GLU A 363 -0.48 -10.57 -26.87
N MET A 364 0.61 -11.30 -26.64
CA MET A 364 1.81 -11.21 -27.49
C MET A 364 1.58 -11.73 -28.91
N VAL A 365 0.65 -12.68 -29.05
CA VAL A 365 0.29 -13.28 -30.36
C VAL A 365 -1.21 -13.05 -30.55
N PRO A 366 -1.61 -12.07 -31.37
CA PRO A 366 -3.03 -11.88 -31.67
C PRO A 366 -3.60 -13.10 -32.39
N LYS A 367 -4.71 -13.63 -31.91
CA LYS A 367 -5.39 -14.78 -32.55
C LYS A 367 -6.19 -14.36 -33.79
N ASP A 368 -6.58 -13.08 -33.87
CA ASP A 368 -7.39 -12.50 -34.94
C ASP A 368 -6.93 -11.08 -35.31
N LYS A 369 -7.56 -10.47 -36.32
CA LYS A 369 -7.28 -9.08 -36.74
C LYS A 369 -7.80 -8.04 -35.73
N GLY A 370 -7.32 -8.09 -34.48
CA GLY A 370 -7.68 -7.15 -33.42
C GLY A 370 -6.70 -7.20 -32.27
N VAL A 371 -6.79 -6.25 -31.34
CA VAL A 371 -6.04 -6.29 -30.08
C VAL A 371 -6.78 -7.23 -29.16
N ASN A 372 -6.23 -8.41 -28.90
CA ASN A 372 -6.73 -9.34 -27.92
C ASN A 372 -6.01 -9.08 -26.59
N PHE A 373 -6.76 -8.99 -25.51
CA PHE A 373 -6.21 -8.84 -24.17
C PHE A 373 -6.02 -10.19 -23.50
N ASN A 374 -4.94 -10.33 -22.76
CA ASN A 374 -4.67 -11.51 -21.95
C ASN A 374 -5.62 -11.54 -20.76
N GLU A 375 -6.62 -12.43 -20.80
CA GLU A 375 -7.66 -12.54 -19.78
C GLU A 375 -7.10 -12.87 -18.38
N THR A 376 -6.02 -13.66 -18.33
CA THR A 376 -5.41 -14.06 -17.04
C THR A 376 -4.76 -12.87 -16.33
N ARG A 377 -4.11 -11.98 -17.08
CA ARG A 377 -3.32 -10.85 -16.53
C ARG A 377 -4.07 -9.53 -16.55
N SER A 378 -5.08 -9.40 -17.41
CA SER A 378 -5.96 -8.23 -17.44
C SER A 378 -7.01 -8.34 -16.34
N GLY A 379 -7.36 -7.22 -15.71
CA GLY A 379 -8.35 -7.19 -14.64
C GLY A 379 -8.12 -6.05 -13.66
N ARG A 380 -8.66 -6.22 -12.47
CA ARG A 380 -8.59 -5.21 -11.40
C ARG A 380 -7.31 -5.38 -10.58
N TYR A 381 -6.69 -4.26 -10.28
CA TYR A 381 -5.48 -4.19 -9.46
C TYR A 381 -5.64 -3.11 -8.39
N LEU A 382 -5.09 -3.37 -7.20
CA LEU A 382 -4.97 -2.37 -6.15
C LEU A 382 -3.64 -1.63 -6.32
N VAL A 383 -3.69 -0.31 -6.29
CA VAL A 383 -2.51 0.55 -6.27
C VAL A 383 -1.90 0.46 -4.87
N SER A 384 -0.80 -0.26 -4.73
CA SER A 384 -0.08 -0.40 -3.45
C SER A 384 0.81 0.79 -3.18
N SER A 385 1.48 1.31 -4.19
CA SER A 385 2.40 2.44 -4.05
C SER A 385 2.27 3.37 -5.24
N VAL A 386 2.39 4.66 -4.98
CA VAL A 386 2.39 5.73 -5.98
C VAL A 386 3.65 6.55 -5.79
N HIS A 387 4.35 6.78 -6.89
CA HIS A 387 5.46 7.71 -6.96
C HIS A 387 5.16 8.75 -8.04
N HIS A 388 4.84 9.94 -7.62
CA HIS A 388 4.71 11.10 -8.50
C HIS A 388 6.07 11.73 -8.68
N ARG A 389 6.56 11.79 -9.92
CA ARG A 389 7.85 12.36 -10.27
C ARG A 389 7.68 13.52 -11.24
N ILE A 390 8.21 14.66 -10.86
CA ILE A 390 8.27 15.85 -11.69
C ILE A 390 9.75 16.17 -11.92
N GLU A 391 10.18 16.11 -13.15
CA GLU A 391 11.57 16.38 -13.56
C GLU A 391 11.57 17.11 -14.90
N ASN A 392 12.31 18.23 -15.01
CA ASN A 392 12.42 19.01 -16.26
C ASN A 392 11.07 19.32 -16.93
N GLU A 393 10.08 19.76 -16.15
CA GLU A 393 8.71 20.05 -16.59
C GLU A 393 7.92 18.82 -17.09
N ILE A 394 8.47 17.62 -16.96
CA ILE A 394 7.77 16.37 -17.27
C ILE A 394 7.21 15.80 -15.97
N PHE A 395 5.92 15.52 -15.97
CA PHE A 395 5.26 14.85 -14.86
C PHE A 395 4.89 13.42 -15.24
N VAL A 396 5.36 12.47 -14.48
CA VAL A 396 5.00 11.05 -14.61
C VAL A 396 4.56 10.48 -13.27
N THR A 397 3.70 9.49 -13.34
CA THR A 397 3.28 8.72 -12.16
C THR A 397 3.70 7.27 -12.34
N VAL A 398 4.47 6.76 -11.40
CA VAL A 398 4.85 5.35 -11.33
C VAL A 398 3.94 4.67 -10.32
N LEU A 399 3.30 3.58 -10.73
CA LEU A 399 2.36 2.81 -9.93
C LEU A 399 2.93 1.43 -9.64
N GLU A 400 2.91 1.02 -8.39
CA GLU A 400 3.01 -0.37 -8.03
C GLU A 400 1.59 -0.94 -7.89
N LEU A 401 1.31 -2.00 -8.63
CA LEU A 401 0.00 -2.62 -8.74
C LEU A 401 0.07 -4.05 -8.23
N ILE A 402 -0.84 -4.40 -7.34
CA ILE A 402 -0.92 -5.74 -6.75
C ILE A 402 -2.30 -6.36 -6.98
N SER A 403 -2.33 -7.69 -7.10
CA SER A 403 -3.59 -8.45 -7.15
C SER A 403 -3.45 -9.79 -6.42
N ASP A 404 -4.51 -10.16 -5.73
CA ASP A 404 -4.65 -11.44 -5.02
C ASP A 404 -5.26 -12.56 -5.89
N SER A 405 -5.65 -12.25 -7.12
CA SER A 405 -6.45 -13.14 -7.96
C SER A 405 -6.28 -12.85 -9.45
N ILE A 406 -6.64 -13.82 -10.27
CA ILE A 406 -6.68 -13.72 -11.74
C ILE A 406 -8.12 -13.58 -12.24
N ASN A 407 -8.27 -13.05 -13.45
CA ASN A 407 -9.58 -12.85 -14.08
C ASN A 407 -10.08 -14.06 -14.89
N GLU A 408 -9.43 -15.20 -14.77
CA GLU A 408 -9.76 -16.44 -15.46
C GLU A 408 -10.04 -17.56 -14.45
N GLU A 409 -11.01 -18.43 -14.75
CA GLU A 409 -11.21 -19.64 -13.97
C GLU A 409 -10.09 -20.66 -14.27
N MET A 410 -9.39 -21.09 -13.21
CA MET A 410 -8.32 -22.08 -13.38
C MET A 410 -8.89 -23.42 -13.81
N PRO A 411 -8.37 -24.00 -14.90
CA PRO A 411 -8.82 -25.31 -15.33
C PRO A 411 -8.55 -26.36 -14.24
N SER A 412 -9.52 -27.25 -14.02
CA SER A 412 -9.29 -28.39 -13.14
C SER A 412 -8.14 -29.23 -13.69
N PRO A 413 -7.23 -29.75 -12.85
CA PRO A 413 -6.11 -30.57 -13.31
C PRO A 413 -6.65 -31.83 -14.01
N LYS A 414 -6.59 -31.81 -15.33
CA LYS A 414 -6.88 -33.00 -16.15
C LYS A 414 -5.60 -33.86 -16.19
N ASN A 415 -5.78 -35.17 -16.36
CA ASN A 415 -4.90 -36.32 -16.46
C ASN A 415 -3.43 -36.16 -16.96
N ASN A 416 -2.97 -34.96 -17.29
CA ASN A 416 -1.59 -34.71 -17.70
C ASN A 416 -0.58 -34.82 -16.56
N LEU A 417 -1.02 -34.69 -15.30
CA LEU A 417 -0.15 -34.83 -14.12
C LEU A 417 0.42 -36.24 -13.97
N GLU A 418 -0.35 -37.27 -14.32
CA GLU A 418 0.15 -38.68 -14.30
C GLU A 418 1.25 -38.86 -15.34
N LYS A 419 1.05 -38.34 -16.54
CA LYS A 419 2.06 -38.40 -17.62
C LYS A 419 3.33 -37.60 -17.30
N LEU A 420 3.19 -36.46 -16.65
CA LEU A 420 4.34 -35.65 -16.17
C LEU A 420 5.06 -36.35 -15.01
N ARG A 421 4.34 -37.05 -14.13
CA ARG A 421 4.90 -37.84 -13.05
C ARG A 421 5.73 -39.03 -13.58
N GLU A 422 5.25 -39.72 -14.62
CA GLU A 422 5.99 -40.77 -15.29
C GLU A 422 7.27 -40.24 -15.97
N LEU A 423 7.17 -39.13 -16.69
CA LEU A 423 8.33 -38.47 -17.34
C LEU A 423 9.39 -37.98 -16.36
N ALA A 424 8.98 -37.49 -15.22
CA ALA A 424 9.88 -36.99 -14.17
C ALA A 424 10.43 -38.10 -13.27
N LYS A 425 9.99 -39.36 -13.43
CA LYS A 425 10.32 -40.51 -12.53
C LYS A 425 10.13 -40.18 -11.05
N LEU A 426 9.10 -39.42 -10.76
CA LEU A 426 8.75 -38.92 -9.44
C LEU A 426 7.80 -39.85 -8.71
#